data_901b49adf8b833155b00288f6d37506e
#
_entry.id   901b49adf8b833155b00288f6d37506e
#
_cell.length_a   1.000
_cell.length_b   1.000
_cell.length_c   1.000
_cell.angle_alpha   90.00
_cell.angle_beta   90.00
_cell.angle_gamma   90.00
#
_symmetry.space_group_name_H-M   'P 1'
#
loop_
_entity.id
_entity.type
_entity.pdbx_description
1 polymer ?
#
loop_
_entity_poly.entity_id
_entity_poly.type
_entity_poly.pdbx_seq_one_letter_code
_entity_poly.pdbx_strand_id
1 'polypeptide(L)'
;MVRVSEPVAMHMSDGLLNAPTSLLFVAVAVAGVGVALAKARGDLDDRTAPMAGLVAAFVFAAQMLNFPVLPGVSGHLLGGALAAILVGPWVGALCVTIVLVVQSLFFADGGVTALGANVTNMALVGTAVGYLTAVALRRLAARNKGGLAVVAFVSALVNTVLASFGFVLEYAIGGQGGVAFGTVAAAVLGVHVLIGIGEGLITAVTVTAVAAARPDLVYLLRGVPQKLELRA
;
A
#
# COMPACT_ATOMS: atom_id res chain seq x y z
N MET A 1 -13.52 -29.10 19.96
CA MET A 1 -12.33 -29.42 19.16
C MET A 1 -12.13 -28.27 18.19
N VAL A 2 -11.34 -27.26 18.57
CA VAL A 2 -11.09 -26.08 17.74
C VAL A 2 -10.10 -26.52 16.66
N ARG A 3 -10.51 -26.53 15.40
CA ARG A 3 -9.59 -26.72 14.28
C ARG A 3 -8.72 -25.46 14.16
N VAL A 4 -7.55 -25.52 14.75
CA VAL A 4 -6.47 -24.58 14.51
C VAL A 4 -5.72 -25.10 13.30
N SER A 5 -6.10 -24.73 12.10
CA SER A 5 -5.28 -24.92 10.90
C SER A 5 -5.94 -24.31 9.64
N GLU A 6 -6.31 -23.03 9.73
CA GLU A 6 -6.43 -22.27 8.49
C GLU A 6 -5.16 -21.39 8.41
N PRO A 7 -4.49 -21.33 7.26
CA PRO A 7 -3.36 -20.43 7.12
C PRO A 7 -3.84 -19.01 7.41
N VAL A 8 -3.10 -18.31 8.26
CA VAL A 8 -3.41 -16.95 8.67
C VAL A 8 -3.37 -16.09 7.40
N ALA A 9 -4.54 -15.69 6.90
CA ALA A 9 -4.65 -14.85 5.74
C ALA A 9 -4.06 -13.47 6.05
N MET A 10 -3.20 -12.97 5.19
CA MET A 10 -2.45 -11.72 5.39
C MET A 10 -3.27 -10.49 5.11
N HIS A 11 -4.34 -10.64 4.34
CA HIS A 11 -5.31 -9.63 3.97
C HIS A 11 -6.67 -9.94 4.62
N MET A 12 -7.64 -9.10 4.35
CA MET A 12 -9.02 -9.42 4.69
C MET A 12 -9.41 -10.75 4.05
N SER A 13 -9.80 -11.74 4.86
CA SER A 13 -10.08 -13.10 4.42
C SER A 13 -11.50 -13.26 3.89
N ASP A 14 -11.76 -14.38 3.21
CA ASP A 14 -13.08 -14.75 2.77
C ASP A 14 -14.07 -14.85 3.93
N GLY A 15 -15.29 -14.36 3.73
CA GLY A 15 -16.37 -14.43 4.71
C GLY A 15 -16.26 -13.41 5.86
N LEU A 16 -15.24 -12.54 5.88
CA LEU A 16 -15.13 -11.49 6.90
C LEU A 16 -16.15 -10.36 6.69
N LEU A 17 -16.52 -10.10 5.44
CA LEU A 17 -17.57 -9.15 5.06
C LEU A 17 -18.78 -9.87 4.49
N ASN A 18 -19.98 -9.33 4.74
CA ASN A 18 -21.20 -9.81 4.10
C ASN A 18 -21.18 -9.53 2.59
N ALA A 19 -21.98 -10.31 1.84
CA ALA A 19 -22.01 -10.22 0.38
C ALA A 19 -22.36 -8.82 -0.17
N PRO A 20 -23.32 -8.06 0.37
CA PRO A 20 -23.60 -6.70 -0.10
C PRO A 20 -22.39 -5.77 0.04
N THR A 21 -21.68 -5.83 1.17
CA THR A 21 -20.48 -5.01 1.42
C THR A 21 -19.34 -5.43 0.50
N SER A 22 -19.11 -6.73 0.34
CA SER A 22 -18.10 -7.25 -0.61
C SER A 22 -18.37 -6.76 -2.03
N LEU A 23 -19.62 -6.85 -2.52
CA LEU A 23 -20.00 -6.36 -3.85
C LEU A 23 -19.84 -4.85 -4.01
N LEU A 24 -20.18 -4.08 -2.98
CA LEU A 24 -19.97 -2.63 -2.98
C LEU A 24 -18.49 -2.31 -3.20
N PHE A 25 -17.60 -2.95 -2.43
CA PHE A 25 -16.15 -2.66 -2.55
C PHE A 25 -15.52 -3.25 -3.82
N VAL A 26 -16.07 -4.31 -4.39
CA VAL A 26 -15.71 -4.74 -5.76
C VAL A 26 -16.06 -3.64 -6.77
N ALA A 27 -17.23 -3.05 -6.70
CA ALA A 27 -17.61 -1.96 -7.60
C ALA A 27 -16.71 -0.72 -7.42
N VAL A 28 -16.39 -0.34 -6.18
CA VAL A 28 -15.44 0.75 -5.88
C VAL A 28 -14.06 0.44 -6.43
N ALA A 29 -13.53 -0.76 -6.21
CA ALA A 29 -12.23 -1.18 -6.70
C ALA A 29 -12.17 -1.16 -8.23
N VAL A 30 -13.16 -1.73 -8.91
CA VAL A 30 -13.23 -1.74 -10.39
C VAL A 30 -13.26 -0.31 -10.95
N ALA A 31 -14.09 0.57 -10.37
CA ALA A 31 -14.15 1.97 -10.80
C ALA A 31 -12.81 2.69 -10.57
N GLY A 32 -12.21 2.54 -9.37
CA GLY A 32 -10.94 3.17 -9.03
C GLY A 32 -9.77 2.68 -9.88
N VAL A 33 -9.67 1.36 -10.09
CA VAL A 33 -8.66 0.76 -10.98
C VAL A 33 -8.87 1.20 -12.43
N GLY A 34 -10.12 1.30 -12.89
CA GLY A 34 -10.45 1.84 -14.21
C GLY A 34 -9.95 3.28 -14.39
N VAL A 35 -10.14 4.13 -13.38
CA VAL A 35 -9.58 5.50 -13.38
C VAL A 35 -8.05 5.47 -13.36
N ALA A 36 -7.44 4.62 -12.53
CA ALA A 36 -5.99 4.49 -12.47
C ALA A 36 -5.41 4.04 -13.81
N LEU A 37 -6.02 3.07 -14.49
CA LEU A 37 -5.63 2.63 -15.84
C LEU A 37 -5.71 3.75 -16.86
N ALA A 38 -6.79 4.52 -16.85
CA ALA A 38 -6.96 5.63 -17.78
C ALA A 38 -5.90 6.73 -17.57
N LYS A 39 -5.56 7.03 -16.32
CA LYS A 39 -4.59 8.07 -15.97
C LYS A 39 -3.14 7.60 -16.10
N ALA A 40 -2.84 6.35 -15.77
CA ALA A 40 -1.50 5.79 -15.86
C ALA A 40 -0.94 5.76 -17.29
N ARG A 41 -1.79 5.77 -18.32
CA ARG A 41 -1.35 5.81 -19.74
C ARG A 41 -0.44 7.01 -20.04
N GLY A 42 -0.64 8.14 -19.38
CA GLY A 42 0.21 9.32 -19.53
C GLY A 42 1.53 9.28 -18.77
N ASP A 43 1.64 8.40 -17.78
CA ASP A 43 2.81 8.26 -16.91
C ASP A 43 3.72 7.08 -17.33
N LEU A 44 3.19 6.13 -18.12
CA LEU A 44 3.93 4.96 -18.59
C LEU A 44 4.79 5.33 -19.80
N ASP A 45 6.08 5.38 -19.59
CA ASP A 45 7.13 5.54 -20.61
C ASP A 45 8.13 4.38 -20.53
N ASP A 46 9.13 4.37 -21.40
CA ASP A 46 10.16 3.33 -21.47
C ASP A 46 10.98 3.18 -20.17
N ARG A 47 10.93 4.15 -19.26
CA ARG A 47 11.60 4.12 -17.95
C ARG A 47 10.66 3.72 -16.84
N THR A 48 9.44 4.24 -16.86
CA THR A 48 8.44 3.99 -15.81
C THR A 48 7.92 2.56 -15.87
N ALA A 49 7.74 1.97 -17.06
CA ALA A 49 7.21 0.61 -17.17
C ALA A 49 8.12 -0.47 -16.55
N PRO A 50 9.44 -0.53 -16.83
CA PRO A 50 10.35 -1.46 -16.13
C PRO A 50 10.41 -1.19 -14.62
N MET A 51 10.42 0.10 -14.21
CA MET A 51 10.44 0.45 -12.80
C MET A 51 9.17 0.01 -12.07
N ALA A 52 8.00 0.10 -12.72
CA ALA A 52 6.74 -0.39 -12.18
C ALA A 52 6.78 -1.91 -11.93
N GLY A 53 7.37 -2.68 -12.84
CA GLY A 53 7.58 -4.12 -12.64
C GLY A 53 8.47 -4.43 -11.44
N LEU A 54 9.57 -3.70 -11.28
CA LEU A 54 10.47 -3.85 -10.12
C LEU A 54 9.77 -3.44 -8.82
N VAL A 55 9.01 -2.36 -8.83
CA VAL A 55 8.24 -1.90 -7.66
C VAL A 55 7.18 -2.94 -7.28
N ALA A 56 6.45 -3.49 -8.24
CA ALA A 56 5.46 -4.53 -7.97
C ALA A 56 6.10 -5.78 -7.37
N ALA A 57 7.24 -6.23 -7.93
CA ALA A 57 7.98 -7.38 -7.40
C ALA A 57 8.52 -7.12 -5.97
N PHE A 58 9.02 -5.91 -5.71
CA PHE A 58 9.49 -5.53 -4.37
C PHE A 58 8.34 -5.46 -3.37
N VAL A 59 7.21 -4.85 -3.75
CA VAL A 59 6.01 -4.78 -2.89
C VAL A 59 5.49 -6.17 -2.59
N PHE A 60 5.42 -7.06 -3.59
CA PHE A 60 5.05 -8.46 -3.41
C PHE A 60 5.95 -9.14 -2.36
N ALA A 61 7.26 -9.04 -2.50
CA ALA A 61 8.22 -9.64 -1.57
C ALA A 61 8.11 -9.04 -0.15
N ALA A 62 7.92 -7.72 -0.05
CA ALA A 62 7.77 -7.03 1.23
C ALA A 62 6.46 -7.41 1.94
N GLN A 63 5.39 -7.64 1.22
CA GLN A 63 4.10 -8.08 1.76
C GLN A 63 4.14 -9.53 2.28
N MET A 64 5.12 -10.34 1.90
CA MET A 64 5.32 -11.67 2.48
C MET A 64 5.81 -11.63 3.95
N LEU A 65 6.18 -10.47 4.47
CA LEU A 65 6.55 -10.27 5.88
C LEU A 65 5.29 -10.03 6.71
N ASN A 66 4.90 -11.04 7.47
CA ASN A 66 3.67 -11.07 8.25
C ASN A 66 3.88 -10.76 9.72
N PHE A 67 2.94 -10.01 10.29
CA PHE A 67 2.85 -9.72 11.72
C PHE A 67 1.49 -10.21 12.27
N PRO A 68 1.46 -11.05 13.32
CA PRO A 68 0.19 -11.48 13.91
C PRO A 68 -0.54 -10.28 14.55
N VAL A 69 -1.82 -10.11 14.21
CA VAL A 69 -2.68 -9.02 14.72
C VAL A 69 -3.69 -9.57 15.73
N LEU A 70 -4.41 -10.61 15.35
CA LEU A 70 -5.40 -11.33 16.14
C LEU A 70 -5.35 -12.83 15.78
N PRO A 71 -5.93 -13.73 16.57
CA PRO A 71 -6.12 -15.11 16.16
C PRO A 71 -6.83 -15.18 14.80
N GLY A 72 -6.13 -15.70 13.78
CA GLY A 72 -6.65 -15.79 12.41
C GLY A 72 -6.55 -14.52 11.56
N VAL A 73 -5.92 -13.44 12.07
CA VAL A 73 -5.70 -12.19 11.33
C VAL A 73 -4.24 -11.75 11.47
N SER A 74 -3.58 -11.50 10.37
CA SER A 74 -2.24 -10.90 10.33
C SER A 74 -2.24 -9.61 9.52
N GLY A 75 -1.30 -8.73 9.84
CA GLY A 75 -1.00 -7.54 9.07
C GLY A 75 0.36 -7.66 8.38
N HIS A 76 0.57 -6.91 7.34
CA HIS A 76 1.79 -6.87 6.56
C HIS A 76 2.04 -5.46 6.03
N LEU A 77 3.21 -5.23 5.45
CA LEU A 77 3.53 -3.98 4.75
C LEU A 77 2.58 -3.76 3.56
N LEU A 78 2.15 -2.53 3.32
CA LEU A 78 1.19 -2.22 2.25
C LEU A 78 1.88 -1.86 0.92
N GLY A 79 2.94 -1.07 1.00
CA GLY A 79 3.74 -0.66 -0.16
C GLY A 79 3.14 0.48 -0.99
N GLY A 80 1.95 0.98 -0.66
CA GLY A 80 1.26 2.02 -1.43
C GLY A 80 2.04 3.32 -1.53
N ALA A 81 2.59 3.83 -0.42
CA ALA A 81 3.41 5.03 -0.42
C ALA A 81 4.73 4.86 -1.18
N LEU A 82 5.39 3.71 -1.02
CA LEU A 82 6.59 3.38 -1.79
C LEU A 82 6.32 3.45 -3.29
N ALA A 83 5.28 2.74 -3.74
CA ALA A 83 4.91 2.71 -5.14
C ALA A 83 4.56 4.12 -5.67
N ALA A 84 3.76 4.89 -4.91
CA ALA A 84 3.39 6.24 -5.29
C ALA A 84 4.59 7.19 -5.43
N ILE A 85 5.57 7.11 -4.53
CA ILE A 85 6.78 7.94 -4.55
C ILE A 85 7.68 7.57 -5.73
N LEU A 86 7.82 6.29 -6.06
CA LEU A 86 8.72 5.81 -7.10
C LEU A 86 8.12 5.90 -8.51
N VAL A 87 6.87 5.50 -8.71
CA VAL A 87 6.26 5.40 -10.05
C VAL A 87 5.01 6.25 -10.25
N GLY A 88 4.65 7.04 -9.25
CA GLY A 88 3.46 7.91 -9.28
C GLY A 88 2.19 7.22 -8.77
N PRO A 89 1.14 8.02 -8.48
CA PRO A 89 -0.04 7.49 -7.78
C PRO A 89 -0.83 6.49 -8.63
N TRP A 90 -0.97 6.73 -9.92
CA TRP A 90 -1.79 5.90 -10.80
C TRP A 90 -1.11 4.57 -11.14
N VAL A 91 0.16 4.62 -11.52
CA VAL A 91 0.97 3.43 -11.79
C VAL A 91 1.19 2.65 -10.48
N GLY A 92 1.43 3.34 -9.37
CA GLY A 92 1.58 2.73 -8.06
C GLY A 92 0.33 1.96 -7.61
N ALA A 93 -0.87 2.54 -7.80
CA ALA A 93 -2.13 1.85 -7.51
C ALA A 93 -2.29 0.57 -8.36
N LEU A 94 -1.89 0.61 -9.63
CA LEU A 94 -1.90 -0.58 -10.50
C LEU A 94 -0.89 -1.63 -10.04
N CYS A 95 0.33 -1.24 -9.63
CA CYS A 95 1.32 -2.17 -9.09
C CYS A 95 0.77 -2.91 -7.88
N VAL A 96 0.22 -2.20 -6.89
CA VAL A 96 -0.36 -2.82 -5.69
C VAL A 96 -1.58 -3.68 -6.05
N THR A 97 -2.45 -3.22 -6.97
CA THR A 97 -3.61 -4.01 -7.43
C THR A 97 -3.17 -5.35 -8.03
N ILE A 98 -2.16 -5.35 -8.91
CA ILE A 98 -1.65 -6.60 -9.53
C ILE A 98 -1.09 -7.53 -8.46
N VAL A 99 -0.34 -7.00 -7.50
CA VAL A 99 0.19 -7.79 -6.37
C VAL A 99 -0.94 -8.46 -5.60
N LEU A 100 -1.98 -7.72 -5.20
CA LEU A 100 -3.13 -8.25 -4.46
C LEU A 100 -3.89 -9.32 -5.22
N VAL A 101 -4.09 -9.13 -6.53
CA VAL A 101 -4.73 -10.13 -7.39
C VAL A 101 -3.90 -11.41 -7.46
N VAL A 102 -2.58 -11.29 -7.67
CA VAL A 102 -1.67 -12.44 -7.71
C VAL A 102 -1.65 -13.18 -6.38
N GLN A 103 -1.56 -12.47 -5.27
CA GLN A 103 -1.56 -13.06 -3.93
C GLN A 103 -2.87 -13.80 -3.63
N SER A 104 -4.01 -13.19 -3.90
CA SER A 104 -5.32 -13.80 -3.66
C SER A 104 -5.55 -15.05 -4.51
N LEU A 105 -5.18 -15.02 -5.80
CA LEU A 105 -5.49 -16.10 -6.73
C LEU A 105 -4.47 -17.25 -6.71
N PHE A 106 -3.20 -16.98 -6.46
CA PHE A 106 -2.11 -17.96 -6.61
C PHE A 106 -1.45 -18.35 -5.29
N PHE A 107 -1.59 -17.53 -4.24
CA PHE A 107 -0.93 -17.76 -2.97
C PHE A 107 -1.88 -17.97 -1.80
N ALA A 108 -3.21 -17.93 -2.05
CA ALA A 108 -4.26 -17.97 -1.03
C ALA A 108 -4.04 -16.92 0.08
N ASP A 109 -3.48 -15.78 -0.30
CA ASP A 109 -3.16 -14.68 0.57
C ASP A 109 -4.15 -13.53 0.34
N GLY A 110 -5.12 -13.42 1.26
CA GLY A 110 -6.32 -12.60 1.09
C GLY A 110 -7.48 -13.33 0.42
N GLY A 111 -8.70 -13.03 0.89
CA GLY A 111 -9.92 -13.62 0.36
C GLY A 111 -10.29 -13.10 -1.02
N VAL A 112 -10.71 -13.98 -1.92
CA VAL A 112 -11.22 -13.60 -3.24
C VAL A 112 -12.50 -12.76 -3.09
N THR A 113 -13.36 -13.09 -2.14
CA THR A 113 -14.58 -12.32 -1.84
C THR A 113 -14.30 -10.98 -1.18
N ALA A 114 -13.13 -10.82 -0.56
CA ALA A 114 -12.66 -9.57 0.04
C ALA A 114 -11.69 -8.79 -0.85
N LEU A 115 -11.36 -9.30 -2.05
CA LEU A 115 -10.37 -8.67 -2.95
C LEU A 115 -10.73 -7.21 -3.28
N GLY A 116 -12.01 -6.90 -3.48
CA GLY A 116 -12.47 -5.53 -3.72
C GLY A 116 -12.15 -4.58 -2.56
N ALA A 117 -12.36 -5.02 -1.31
CA ALA A 117 -12.04 -4.28 -0.11
C ALA A 117 -10.51 -4.11 0.03
N ASN A 118 -9.73 -5.19 -0.12
CA ASN A 118 -8.28 -5.15 -0.08
C ASN A 118 -7.69 -4.19 -1.13
N VAL A 119 -8.17 -4.24 -2.37
CA VAL A 119 -7.76 -3.30 -3.44
C VAL A 119 -8.14 -1.86 -3.09
N THR A 120 -9.36 -1.64 -2.59
CA THR A 120 -9.80 -0.30 -2.20
C THR A 120 -8.89 0.27 -1.12
N ASN A 121 -8.61 -0.48 -0.05
CA ASN A 121 -7.83 0.02 1.07
C ASN A 121 -6.34 0.18 0.73
N MET A 122 -5.74 -0.82 0.14
CA MET A 122 -4.28 -0.86 -0.03
C MET A 122 -3.82 -0.21 -1.33
N ALA A 123 -4.48 -0.54 -2.45
CA ALA A 123 -4.07 -0.02 -3.75
C ALA A 123 -4.61 1.39 -3.99
N LEU A 124 -5.89 1.67 -3.70
CA LEU A 124 -6.47 2.97 -4.01
C LEU A 124 -6.25 3.98 -2.88
N VAL A 125 -6.79 3.71 -1.68
CA VAL A 125 -6.69 4.62 -0.53
C VAL A 125 -5.23 4.74 -0.09
N GLY A 126 -4.55 3.63 0.11
CA GLY A 126 -3.16 3.63 0.56
C GLY A 126 -2.25 4.40 -0.38
N THR A 127 -2.28 4.11 -1.67
CA THR A 127 -1.45 4.81 -2.65
C THR A 127 -1.81 6.30 -2.74
N ALA A 128 -3.11 6.64 -2.74
CA ALA A 128 -3.54 8.04 -2.78
C ALA A 128 -3.09 8.81 -1.54
N VAL A 129 -3.29 8.26 -0.36
CA VAL A 129 -2.86 8.87 0.92
C VAL A 129 -1.35 9.03 0.98
N GLY A 130 -0.62 7.98 0.63
CA GLY A 130 0.85 8.02 0.58
C GLY A 130 1.37 9.10 -0.37
N TYR A 131 0.78 9.20 -1.56
CA TYR A 131 1.12 10.24 -2.54
C TYR A 131 0.79 11.65 -2.05
N LEU A 132 -0.42 11.86 -1.55
CA LEU A 132 -0.85 13.18 -1.07
C LEU A 132 0.02 13.65 0.09
N THR A 133 0.37 12.78 1.03
CA THR A 133 1.30 13.07 2.12
C THR A 133 2.68 13.45 1.58
N ALA A 134 3.21 12.67 0.63
CA ALA A 134 4.49 12.94 0.01
C ALA A 134 4.51 14.29 -0.73
N VAL A 135 3.44 14.61 -1.46
CA VAL A 135 3.31 15.91 -2.17
C VAL A 135 3.20 17.07 -1.20
N ALA A 136 2.41 16.93 -0.12
CA ALA A 136 2.29 17.96 0.92
C ALA A 136 3.66 18.29 1.56
N LEU A 137 4.51 17.27 1.72
CA LEU A 137 5.86 17.42 2.29
C LEU A 137 6.97 17.57 1.22
N ARG A 138 6.63 17.70 -0.06
CA ARG A 138 7.58 17.71 -1.19
C ARG A 138 8.70 18.75 -1.02
N ARG A 139 8.40 19.89 -0.43
CA ARG A 139 9.43 20.93 -0.16
C ARG A 139 10.55 20.43 0.76
N LEU A 140 10.23 19.56 1.69
CA LEU A 140 11.23 18.93 2.57
C LEU A 140 12.03 17.88 1.80
N ALA A 141 11.39 17.04 1.01
CA ALA A 141 12.03 16.04 0.16
C ALA A 141 13.05 16.64 -0.81
N ALA A 142 12.76 17.84 -1.33
CA ALA A 142 13.62 18.55 -2.28
C ALA A 142 14.88 19.19 -1.63
N ARG A 143 14.98 19.27 -0.29
CA ARG A 143 16.12 19.93 0.38
C ARG A 143 17.37 19.07 0.37
N ASN A 144 17.26 17.81 0.74
CA ASN A 144 18.37 16.87 0.85
C ASN A 144 17.86 15.42 1.01
N LYS A 145 18.79 14.47 1.05
CA LYS A 145 18.49 13.04 1.23
C LYS A 145 17.76 12.75 2.56
N GLY A 146 18.11 13.42 3.64
CA GLY A 146 17.45 13.29 4.94
C GLY A 146 15.99 13.76 4.88
N GLY A 147 15.71 14.86 4.21
CA GLY A 147 14.36 15.35 3.97
C GLY A 147 13.53 14.35 3.14
N LEU A 148 14.12 13.76 2.11
CA LEU A 148 13.46 12.71 1.32
C LEU A 148 13.16 11.46 2.16
N ALA A 149 14.11 11.04 3.02
CA ALA A 149 13.90 9.90 3.93
C ALA A 149 12.74 10.16 4.90
N VAL A 150 12.67 11.35 5.51
CA VAL A 150 11.58 11.74 6.41
C VAL A 150 10.23 11.74 5.68
N VAL A 151 10.17 12.30 4.47
CA VAL A 151 8.95 12.33 3.66
C VAL A 151 8.50 10.91 3.31
N ALA A 152 9.41 10.05 2.88
CA ALA A 152 9.11 8.65 2.57
C ALA A 152 8.60 7.89 3.81
N PHE A 153 9.26 8.05 4.96
CA PHE A 153 8.85 7.45 6.22
C PHE A 153 7.44 7.89 6.65
N VAL A 154 7.19 9.21 6.71
CA VAL A 154 5.90 9.75 7.15
C VAL A 154 4.78 9.35 6.20
N SER A 155 5.04 9.37 4.89
CA SER A 155 4.05 8.99 3.89
C SER A 155 3.65 7.52 4.03
N ALA A 156 4.61 6.62 4.30
CA ALA A 156 4.33 5.21 4.51
C ALA A 156 3.58 4.96 5.82
N LEU A 157 3.99 5.58 6.92
CA LEU A 157 3.29 5.47 8.19
C LEU A 157 1.83 5.93 8.09
N VAL A 158 1.59 7.10 7.51
CA VAL A 158 0.24 7.66 7.34
C VAL A 158 -0.60 6.80 6.40
N ASN A 159 -0.02 6.32 5.30
CA ASN A 159 -0.65 5.39 4.37
C ASN A 159 -1.15 4.13 5.09
N THR A 160 -0.28 3.47 5.85
CA THR A 160 -0.58 2.22 6.53
C THR A 160 -1.70 2.39 7.56
N VAL A 161 -1.65 3.43 8.37
CA VAL A 161 -2.67 3.70 9.38
C VAL A 161 -4.02 4.05 8.72
N LEU A 162 -4.05 4.89 7.69
CA LEU A 162 -5.30 5.27 7.06
C LEU A 162 -5.91 4.16 6.20
N ALA A 163 -5.10 3.31 5.57
CA ALA A 163 -5.61 2.13 4.89
C ALA A 163 -6.22 1.13 5.88
N SER A 164 -5.60 0.93 7.04
CA SER A 164 -6.14 0.06 8.09
C SER A 164 -7.43 0.64 8.71
N PHE A 165 -7.58 1.94 8.75
CA PHE A 165 -8.84 2.57 9.13
C PHE A 165 -9.96 2.27 8.13
N GLY A 166 -9.66 2.19 6.83
CA GLY A 166 -10.59 1.70 5.80
C GLY A 166 -11.13 0.31 6.14
N PHE A 167 -10.25 -0.63 6.52
CA PHE A 167 -10.66 -1.96 6.99
C PHE A 167 -11.65 -1.88 8.16
N VAL A 168 -11.39 -1.03 9.16
CA VAL A 168 -12.26 -0.87 10.32
C VAL A 168 -13.64 -0.33 9.91
N LEU A 169 -13.70 0.61 8.97
CA LEU A 169 -14.96 1.12 8.42
C LEU A 169 -15.75 0.04 7.68
N GLU A 170 -15.08 -0.75 6.84
CA GLU A 170 -15.70 -1.86 6.11
C GLU A 170 -16.26 -2.92 7.06
N TYR A 171 -15.51 -3.24 8.13
CA TYR A 171 -15.97 -4.14 9.17
C TYR A 171 -17.18 -3.57 9.94
N ALA A 172 -17.24 -2.25 10.17
CA ALA A 172 -18.40 -1.60 10.77
C ALA A 172 -19.67 -1.68 9.90
N ILE A 173 -19.48 -1.65 8.55
CA ILE A 173 -20.60 -1.70 7.59
C ILE A 173 -21.14 -3.12 7.43
N GLY A 174 -20.26 -4.11 7.33
CA GLY A 174 -20.67 -5.46 6.95
C GLY A 174 -19.85 -6.61 7.53
N GLY A 175 -19.14 -6.39 8.64
CA GLY A 175 -18.31 -7.42 9.28
C GLY A 175 -19.12 -8.59 9.82
N GLN A 176 -18.66 -9.82 9.59
CA GLN A 176 -19.31 -11.07 10.00
C GLN A 176 -18.48 -11.92 10.96
N GLY A 177 -17.30 -11.49 11.34
CA GLY A 177 -16.36 -12.30 12.14
C GLY A 177 -16.78 -12.58 13.59
N GLY A 178 -17.95 -12.11 14.04
CA GLY A 178 -18.45 -12.34 15.41
C GLY A 178 -17.61 -11.68 16.53
N VAL A 179 -16.59 -10.91 16.17
CA VAL A 179 -15.72 -10.19 17.10
C VAL A 179 -16.29 -8.79 17.33
N ALA A 180 -16.27 -8.34 18.58
CA ALA A 180 -16.76 -7.01 18.93
C ALA A 180 -15.99 -5.92 18.15
N PHE A 181 -16.72 -4.97 17.56
CA PHE A 181 -16.15 -3.89 16.73
C PHE A 181 -14.97 -3.17 17.42
N GLY A 182 -15.12 -2.79 18.69
CA GLY A 182 -14.05 -2.11 19.44
C GLY A 182 -12.76 -2.93 19.54
N THR A 183 -12.88 -4.26 19.66
CA THR A 183 -11.73 -5.15 19.70
C THR A 183 -11.02 -5.20 18.35
N VAL A 184 -11.77 -5.32 17.25
CA VAL A 184 -11.22 -5.28 15.89
C VAL A 184 -10.53 -3.95 15.62
N ALA A 185 -11.21 -2.83 15.92
CA ALA A 185 -10.67 -1.49 15.72
C ALA A 185 -9.36 -1.27 16.50
N ALA A 186 -9.34 -1.58 17.79
CA ALA A 186 -8.15 -1.41 18.64
C ALA A 186 -6.97 -2.29 18.15
N ALA A 187 -7.24 -3.55 17.83
CA ALA A 187 -6.21 -4.47 17.37
C ALA A 187 -5.65 -4.07 16.00
N VAL A 188 -6.53 -3.84 15.02
CA VAL A 188 -6.13 -3.49 13.65
C VAL A 188 -5.35 -2.17 13.66
N LEU A 189 -5.91 -1.08 14.22
CA LEU A 189 -5.24 0.21 14.23
C LEU A 189 -3.94 0.18 15.06
N GLY A 190 -3.95 -0.46 16.24
CA GLY A 190 -2.78 -0.53 17.10
C GLY A 190 -1.59 -1.23 16.44
N VAL A 191 -1.83 -2.39 15.81
CA VAL A 191 -0.76 -3.12 15.12
C VAL A 191 -0.31 -2.39 13.85
N HIS A 192 -1.21 -1.75 13.10
CA HIS A 192 -0.84 -1.03 11.88
C HIS A 192 -0.01 0.23 12.14
N VAL A 193 -0.04 0.81 13.34
CA VAL A 193 0.95 1.82 13.73
C VAL A 193 2.35 1.22 13.76
N LEU A 194 2.53 0.05 14.36
CA LEU A 194 3.84 -0.63 14.42
C LEU A 194 4.31 -1.09 13.03
N ILE A 195 3.39 -1.66 12.23
CA ILE A 195 3.67 -2.02 10.83
C ILE A 195 4.07 -0.79 10.04
N GLY A 196 3.35 0.33 10.23
CA GLY A 196 3.64 1.60 9.55
C GLY A 196 5.00 2.18 9.89
N ILE A 197 5.52 1.98 11.11
CA ILE A 197 6.89 2.35 11.46
C ILE A 197 7.88 1.49 10.65
N GLY A 198 7.68 0.17 10.59
CA GLY A 198 8.50 -0.73 9.78
C GLY A 198 8.45 -0.41 8.29
N GLU A 199 7.24 -0.19 7.76
CA GLU A 199 7.04 0.23 6.36
C GLU A 199 7.70 1.58 6.07
N GLY A 200 7.61 2.53 7.02
CA GLY A 200 8.27 3.82 6.93
C GLY A 200 9.79 3.69 6.80
N LEU A 201 10.41 2.83 7.60
CA LEU A 201 11.86 2.59 7.54
C LEU A 201 12.26 1.95 6.21
N ILE A 202 11.56 0.91 5.77
CA ILE A 202 11.84 0.24 4.49
C ILE A 202 11.65 1.21 3.32
N THR A 203 10.56 1.98 3.32
CA THR A 203 10.28 2.97 2.29
C THR A 203 11.35 4.06 2.25
N ALA A 204 11.76 4.59 3.42
CA ALA A 204 12.79 5.61 3.51
C ALA A 204 14.13 5.11 2.95
N VAL A 205 14.57 3.91 3.34
CA VAL A 205 15.82 3.31 2.85
C VAL A 205 15.74 3.06 1.34
N THR A 206 14.65 2.44 0.87
CA THR A 206 14.49 2.10 -0.56
C THR A 206 14.45 3.35 -1.43
N VAL A 207 13.62 4.34 -1.09
CA VAL A 207 13.48 5.58 -1.87
C VAL A 207 14.79 6.37 -1.90
N THR A 208 15.49 6.46 -0.76
CA THR A 208 16.77 7.19 -0.72
C THR A 208 17.90 6.45 -1.46
N ALA A 209 17.90 5.12 -1.45
CA ALA A 209 18.84 4.31 -2.23
C ALA A 209 18.61 4.50 -3.74
N VAL A 210 17.35 4.42 -4.19
CA VAL A 210 16.99 4.69 -5.59
C VAL A 210 17.37 6.12 -5.98
N ALA A 211 17.03 7.11 -5.16
CA ALA A 211 17.36 8.51 -5.44
C ALA A 211 18.87 8.79 -5.45
N ALA A 212 19.66 8.02 -4.71
CA ALA A 212 21.12 8.14 -4.71
C ALA A 212 21.74 7.60 -6.00
N ALA A 213 21.19 6.51 -6.53
CA ALA A 213 21.67 5.88 -7.76
C ALA A 213 21.07 6.52 -9.03
N ARG A 214 19.76 6.73 -9.04
CA ARG A 214 18.97 7.19 -10.18
C ARG A 214 17.83 8.11 -9.72
N PRO A 215 18.13 9.37 -9.38
CA PRO A 215 17.11 10.33 -8.91
C PRO A 215 16.02 10.61 -9.95
N ASP A 216 16.33 10.44 -11.23
CA ASP A 216 15.40 10.57 -12.36
C ASP A 216 14.28 9.51 -12.36
N LEU A 217 14.46 8.38 -11.64
CA LEU A 217 13.47 7.33 -11.49
C LEU A 217 12.52 7.55 -10.31
N VAL A 218 12.75 8.56 -9.47
CA VAL A 218 11.86 8.88 -8.35
C VAL A 218 10.79 9.88 -8.82
N TYR A 219 9.57 9.40 -9.01
CA TYR A 219 8.45 10.21 -9.53
C TYR A 219 8.22 11.49 -8.71
N LEU A 220 8.29 11.41 -7.38
CA LEU A 220 8.11 12.56 -6.49
C LEU A 220 9.09 13.71 -6.78
N LEU A 221 10.28 13.40 -7.26
CA LEU A 221 11.33 14.38 -7.57
C LEU A 221 11.28 14.93 -8.99
N ARG A 222 10.34 14.47 -9.83
CA ARG A 222 10.19 15.01 -11.19
C ARG A 222 9.87 16.50 -11.15
N GLY A 223 10.59 17.28 -11.96
CA GLY A 223 10.44 18.74 -12.02
C GLY A 223 10.99 19.52 -10.80
N VAL A 224 11.70 18.86 -9.89
CA VAL A 224 12.50 19.53 -8.86
C VAL A 224 13.86 19.83 -9.46
N PRO A 225 14.35 21.11 -9.45
CA PRO A 225 15.71 21.42 -9.86
C PRO A 225 16.70 20.64 -9.00
N GLN A 226 17.39 19.69 -9.58
CA GLN A 226 18.46 18.98 -8.89
C GLN A 226 19.69 19.89 -8.92
N LYS A 227 20.23 20.25 -7.76
CA LYS A 227 21.59 20.76 -7.69
C LYS A 227 22.51 19.63 -8.16
N LEU A 228 22.95 19.69 -9.41
CA LEU A 228 24.03 18.87 -9.92
C LEU A 228 25.29 19.20 -9.11
N GLU A 229 25.57 18.42 -8.08
CA GLU A 229 26.92 18.35 -7.54
C GLU A 229 27.75 17.61 -8.58
N LEU A 230 28.32 18.36 -9.51
CA LEU A 230 29.43 17.90 -10.32
C LEU A 230 30.55 17.53 -9.34
N ARG A 231 30.71 16.25 -9.07
CA ARG A 231 31.92 15.74 -8.45
C ARG A 231 33.06 15.97 -9.46
N ALA A 232 33.86 16.99 -9.17
CA ALA A 232 35.18 17.18 -9.81
C ALA A 232 36.12 16.06 -9.40
#